data_95592c55197be1d0ed6a7d5dd434771a
#
_entry.id   95592c55197be1d0ed6a7d5dd434771a
#
_cell.length_a   1.000
_cell.length_b   1.000
_cell.length_c   1.000
_cell.angle_alpha   90.00
_cell.angle_beta   90.00
_cell.angle_gamma   90.00
#
_symmetry.space_group_name_H-M   'P 1'
#
loop_
_entity.id
_entity.type
_entity.pdbx_description
1 polymer ?
#
loop_
_entity_poly.entity_id
_entity_poly.type
_entity_poly.pdbx_seq_one_letter_code
_entity_poly.pdbx_strand_id
1 'polypeptide(L)'
;HKNFRFTITTNGMLLTDDKIDYINEEMSNVVLSIDGRKEVNDRMRVKVDGSGCYDRIVDNYKKLVEKRGDKEYYVRGTYTKYNLDFSEDVMHLYNAGFDQVSVEPVMEDESVEYAITEKDLDQIYAEYDKLVDQIAEIKDNGGSINFFHFMIDLDQGPCVIKRLRGCGSGNEYVAITPDGDIYPCHQFVGHEEYCMGNLEQGTFNTDIKKEFAGAHVYSKPTCRDCWAKFYCSGGCNANNYIYNGDIHDAYELSCKIMRKRLECAILSQVRDMLK
;
A
#
# COMPACT_ATOMS: atom_id res chain seq x y z
N HIS A 1 19.39 -24.52 -2.84
CA HIS A 1 19.66 -23.09 -2.65
C HIS A 1 18.35 -22.32 -2.61
N LYS A 2 18.22 -21.35 -1.70
CA LYS A 2 17.11 -20.40 -1.62
C LYS A 2 17.61 -19.06 -2.10
N ASN A 3 16.87 -18.42 -3.01
CA ASN A 3 17.13 -17.05 -3.41
C ASN A 3 16.24 -16.13 -2.56
N PHE A 4 16.87 -15.23 -1.81
CA PHE A 4 16.16 -14.19 -1.07
C PHE A 4 16.11 -12.90 -1.90
N ARG A 5 14.95 -12.26 -1.92
CA ARG A 5 14.79 -10.91 -2.44
C ARG A 5 14.57 -9.99 -1.24
N PHE A 6 15.51 -9.11 -1.01
CA PHE A 6 15.42 -8.13 0.07
C PHE A 6 14.71 -6.87 -0.41
N THR A 7 13.83 -6.36 0.43
CA THR A 7 13.13 -5.09 0.23
C THR A 7 13.25 -4.27 1.49
N ILE A 8 13.43 -2.97 1.36
CA ILE A 8 13.43 -2.03 2.48
C ILE A 8 12.35 -0.97 2.29
N THR A 9 11.62 -0.68 3.37
CA THR A 9 10.75 0.51 3.46
C THR A 9 11.41 1.51 4.39
N THR A 10 11.56 2.76 3.95
CA THR A 10 12.25 3.78 4.74
C THR A 10 11.51 5.12 4.70
N ASN A 11 11.60 5.87 5.81
CA ASN A 11 11.15 7.26 5.88
C ASN A 11 12.21 8.26 5.38
N GLY A 12 13.36 7.80 4.90
CA GLY A 12 14.41 8.61 4.28
C GLY A 12 15.25 9.47 5.21
N MET A 13 14.90 9.57 6.48
CA MET A 13 15.55 10.49 7.42
C MET A 13 17.03 10.18 7.70
N LEU A 14 17.39 8.91 7.63
CA LEU A 14 18.75 8.42 7.91
C LEU A 14 19.50 7.95 6.67
N LEU A 15 19.00 8.27 5.46
CA LEU A 15 19.70 7.96 4.22
C LEU A 15 20.92 8.86 4.06
N THR A 16 22.09 8.26 4.17
CA THR A 16 23.39 8.83 3.83
C THR A 16 23.89 8.22 2.53
N ASP A 17 24.89 8.78 1.89
CA ASP A 17 25.35 8.30 0.58
C ASP A 17 25.82 6.83 0.64
N ASP A 18 26.49 6.42 1.71
CA ASP A 18 26.90 5.03 1.95
C ASP A 18 25.71 4.07 2.08
N LYS A 19 24.63 4.49 2.73
CA LYS A 19 23.40 3.70 2.86
C LYS A 19 22.64 3.64 1.54
N ILE A 20 22.62 4.72 0.79
CA ILE A 20 22.03 4.75 -0.56
C ILE A 20 22.76 3.75 -1.45
N ASP A 21 24.09 3.75 -1.45
CA ASP A 21 24.91 2.82 -2.24
C ASP A 21 24.64 1.37 -1.84
N TYR A 22 24.65 1.07 -0.52
CA TYR A 22 24.31 -0.27 -0.01
C TYR A 22 22.91 -0.73 -0.41
N ILE A 23 21.89 0.14 -0.26
CA ILE A 23 20.53 -0.17 -0.63
C ILE A 23 20.41 -0.44 -2.14
N ASN A 24 21.08 0.35 -2.96
CA ASN A 24 21.06 0.16 -4.41
C ASN A 24 21.80 -1.10 -4.85
N GLU A 25 22.83 -1.53 -4.12
CA GLU A 25 23.53 -2.78 -4.39
C GLU A 25 22.72 -4.01 -3.97
N GLU A 26 22.23 -4.05 -2.72
CA GLU A 26 21.73 -5.26 -2.09
C GLU A 26 20.21 -5.44 -2.19
N MET A 27 19.42 -4.35 -2.25
CA MET A 27 17.96 -4.45 -2.21
C MET A 27 17.36 -4.61 -3.60
N SER A 28 16.54 -5.64 -3.76
CA SER A 28 15.79 -5.89 -4.99
C SER A 28 14.73 -4.80 -5.22
N ASN A 29 14.07 -4.34 -4.15
CA ASN A 29 13.09 -3.27 -4.20
C ASN A 29 13.24 -2.32 -3.01
N VAL A 30 12.82 -1.08 -3.20
CA VAL A 30 12.82 -0.04 -2.17
C VAL A 30 11.48 0.68 -2.15
N VAL A 31 10.92 0.88 -0.96
CA VAL A 31 9.72 1.71 -0.74
C VAL A 31 10.11 2.96 0.04
N LEU A 32 9.90 4.12 -0.56
CA LEU A 32 10.28 5.42 -0.06
C LEU A 32 9.03 6.15 0.45
N SER A 33 8.90 6.32 1.77
CA SER A 33 7.70 6.86 2.39
C SER A 33 7.63 8.38 2.27
N ILE A 34 6.66 8.89 1.47
CA ILE A 34 6.39 10.32 1.27
C ILE A 34 4.93 10.48 0.86
N ASP A 35 4.20 11.40 1.50
CA ASP A 35 2.74 11.47 1.35
C ASP A 35 2.27 12.37 0.19
N GLY A 36 3.16 13.12 -0.45
CA GLY A 36 2.81 14.00 -1.56
C GLY A 36 3.45 15.39 -1.44
N ARG A 37 2.64 16.45 -1.61
CA ARG A 37 3.07 17.85 -1.47
C ARG A 37 3.71 18.10 -0.11
N LYS A 38 4.59 19.09 -0.04
CA LYS A 38 5.35 19.40 1.18
C LYS A 38 4.46 19.62 2.39
N GLU A 39 3.43 20.44 2.25
CA GLU A 39 2.48 20.74 3.32
C GLU A 39 1.69 19.52 3.79
N VAL A 40 1.35 18.62 2.89
CA VAL A 40 0.68 17.34 3.19
C VAL A 40 1.62 16.42 3.96
N ASN A 41 2.82 16.21 3.41
CA ASN A 41 3.82 15.37 4.04
C ASN A 41 4.21 15.87 5.44
N ASP A 42 4.51 17.18 5.56
CA ASP A 42 5.02 17.79 6.80
C ASP A 42 3.94 17.96 7.88
N ARG A 43 2.65 17.84 7.51
CA ARG A 43 1.55 17.79 8.48
C ARG A 43 1.53 16.45 9.24
N MET A 44 1.80 15.34 8.55
CA MET A 44 1.68 13.99 9.11
C MET A 44 3.04 13.40 9.52
N ARG A 45 4.12 13.77 8.80
CA ARG A 45 5.48 13.27 9.05
C ARG A 45 6.36 14.35 9.64
N VAL A 46 6.26 14.48 10.94
CA VAL A 46 7.04 15.47 11.70
C VAL A 46 8.29 14.83 12.34
N LYS A 47 9.33 15.63 12.49
CA LYS A 47 10.51 15.27 13.28
C LYS A 47 10.23 15.39 14.76
N VAL A 48 11.16 14.91 15.61
CA VAL A 48 11.05 14.99 17.07
C VAL A 48 10.87 16.42 17.57
N ASP A 49 11.44 17.40 16.86
CA ASP A 49 11.31 18.83 17.15
C ASP A 49 10.02 19.47 16.62
N GLY A 50 9.12 18.67 16.03
CA GLY A 50 7.86 19.13 15.45
C GLY A 50 7.99 19.76 14.06
N SER A 51 9.20 19.91 13.51
CA SER A 51 9.38 20.44 12.15
C SER A 51 9.15 19.36 11.08
N GLY A 52 8.79 19.80 9.86
CA GLY A 52 8.59 18.91 8.72
C GLY A 52 9.88 18.23 8.26
N CYS A 53 9.72 17.13 7.51
CA CYS A 53 10.86 16.35 7.02
C CYS A 53 10.99 16.35 5.49
N TYR A 54 10.03 16.91 4.74
CA TYR A 54 9.93 16.81 3.29
C TYR A 54 11.22 17.20 2.56
N ASP A 55 11.76 18.41 2.81
CA ASP A 55 12.94 18.91 2.08
C ASP A 55 14.14 17.98 2.23
N ARG A 56 14.31 17.40 3.42
CA ARG A 56 15.40 16.46 3.69
C ARG A 56 15.22 15.14 2.96
N ILE A 57 14.01 14.58 2.96
CA ILE A 57 13.78 13.25 2.40
C ILE A 57 13.71 13.27 0.89
N VAL A 58 13.13 14.31 0.26
CA VAL A 58 12.96 14.38 -1.19
C VAL A 58 14.29 14.38 -1.93
N ASP A 59 15.28 15.12 -1.43
CA ASP A 59 16.63 15.16 -2.03
C ASP A 59 17.34 13.79 -1.92
N ASN A 60 17.20 13.13 -0.77
CA ASN A 60 17.74 11.79 -0.57
C ASN A 60 17.08 10.77 -1.50
N TYR A 61 15.77 10.87 -1.71
CA TYR A 61 15.04 9.98 -2.60
C TYR A 61 15.43 10.17 -4.06
N LYS A 62 15.57 11.42 -4.51
CA LYS A 62 16.06 11.71 -5.86
C LYS A 62 17.44 11.10 -6.12
N LYS A 63 18.37 11.27 -5.19
CA LYS A 63 19.72 10.67 -5.29
C LYS A 63 19.65 9.13 -5.34
N LEU A 64 18.80 8.53 -4.50
CA LEU A 64 18.65 7.07 -4.46
C LEU A 64 18.07 6.55 -5.77
N VAL A 65 17.01 7.16 -6.29
CA VAL A 65 16.34 6.74 -7.53
C VAL A 65 17.25 6.95 -8.73
N GLU A 66 17.96 8.07 -8.83
CA GLU A 66 18.93 8.34 -9.90
C GLU A 66 20.02 7.26 -9.98
N LYS A 67 20.59 6.88 -8.83
CA LYS A 67 21.60 5.82 -8.75
C LYS A 67 21.05 4.40 -8.93
N ARG A 68 19.71 4.22 -8.84
CA ARG A 68 19.11 2.89 -8.84
C ARG A 68 19.00 2.26 -10.23
N GLY A 69 18.98 3.09 -11.31
CA GLY A 69 18.80 2.62 -12.68
C GLY A 69 17.47 1.88 -12.84
N ASP A 70 17.50 0.70 -13.46
CA ASP A 70 16.30 -0.10 -13.77
C ASP A 70 15.76 -0.93 -12.59
N LYS A 71 16.37 -0.84 -11.41
CA LYS A 71 15.89 -1.60 -10.23
C LYS A 71 14.59 -1.00 -9.69
N GLU A 72 13.69 -1.87 -9.24
CA GLU A 72 12.36 -1.51 -8.72
C GLU A 72 12.44 -0.56 -7.51
N TYR A 73 11.58 0.45 -7.50
CA TYR A 73 11.29 1.31 -6.34
C TYR A 73 9.83 1.77 -6.38
N TYR A 74 9.34 2.25 -5.25
CA TYR A 74 8.10 3.01 -5.16
C TYR A 74 8.25 4.16 -4.17
N VAL A 75 7.76 5.34 -4.55
CA VAL A 75 7.39 6.35 -3.56
C VAL A 75 5.98 6.01 -3.07
N ARG A 76 5.82 5.92 -1.75
CA ARG A 76 4.56 5.50 -1.15
C ARG A 76 4.06 6.51 -0.15
N GLY A 77 2.86 7.01 -0.39
CA GLY A 77 2.15 7.95 0.45
C GLY A 77 0.84 7.41 0.99
N THR A 78 0.28 8.16 1.93
CA THR A 78 -1.04 7.92 2.50
C THR A 78 -1.85 9.21 2.41
N TYR A 79 -3.06 9.13 1.83
CA TYR A 79 -3.98 10.24 1.91
C TYR A 79 -4.94 10.09 3.09
N THR A 80 -5.33 11.22 3.65
CA THR A 80 -6.18 11.32 4.83
C THR A 80 -7.35 12.26 4.52
N LYS A 81 -8.23 12.49 5.47
CA LYS A 81 -9.26 13.53 5.38
C LYS A 81 -8.68 14.94 5.13
N TYR A 82 -7.43 15.17 5.46
CA TYR A 82 -6.77 16.46 5.25
C TYR A 82 -6.30 16.72 3.82
N ASN A 83 -6.19 15.67 3.00
CA ASN A 83 -5.75 15.74 1.60
C ASN A 83 -6.57 14.79 0.72
N LEU A 84 -7.89 14.93 0.75
CA LEU A 84 -8.78 14.15 -0.13
C LEU A 84 -8.55 14.44 -1.61
N ASP A 85 -7.87 15.56 -1.94
CA ASP A 85 -7.37 15.92 -3.27
C ASP A 85 -6.06 15.19 -3.64
N PHE A 86 -5.93 13.93 -3.24
CA PHE A 86 -4.72 13.11 -3.35
C PHE A 86 -4.20 12.94 -4.78
N SER A 87 -5.02 13.17 -5.81
CA SER A 87 -4.54 13.19 -7.19
C SER A 87 -3.46 14.26 -7.40
N GLU A 88 -3.59 15.42 -6.72
CA GLU A 88 -2.56 16.48 -6.74
C GLU A 88 -1.25 16.02 -6.08
N ASP A 89 -1.33 15.18 -5.05
CA ASP A 89 -0.16 14.60 -4.39
C ASP A 89 0.56 13.62 -5.31
N VAL A 90 -0.18 12.78 -6.03
CA VAL A 90 0.37 11.87 -7.05
C VAL A 90 1.07 12.66 -8.16
N MET A 91 0.42 13.72 -8.67
CA MET A 91 0.99 14.57 -9.71
C MET A 91 2.21 15.36 -9.23
N HIS A 92 2.19 15.80 -7.96
CA HIS A 92 3.35 16.44 -7.35
C HIS A 92 4.56 15.49 -7.30
N LEU A 93 4.36 14.24 -6.88
CA LEU A 93 5.43 13.24 -6.84
C LEU A 93 5.95 12.92 -8.24
N TYR A 94 5.06 12.79 -9.24
CA TYR A 94 5.46 12.64 -10.64
C TYR A 94 6.31 13.82 -11.15
N ASN A 95 5.86 15.04 -10.91
CA ASN A 95 6.57 16.25 -11.30
C ASN A 95 7.90 16.44 -10.56
N ALA A 96 8.04 15.84 -9.36
CA ALA A 96 9.29 15.78 -8.63
C ALA A 96 10.30 14.78 -9.22
N GLY A 97 9.90 13.96 -10.21
CA GLY A 97 10.74 13.00 -10.93
C GLY A 97 10.55 11.54 -10.49
N PHE A 98 9.47 11.22 -9.79
CA PHE A 98 9.15 9.84 -9.40
C PHE A 98 8.05 9.27 -10.28
N ASP A 99 8.36 8.27 -11.08
CA ASP A 99 7.43 7.62 -12.00
C ASP A 99 6.76 6.35 -11.42
N GLN A 100 7.24 5.86 -10.28
CA GLN A 100 6.68 4.71 -9.58
C GLN A 100 5.99 5.18 -8.29
N VAL A 101 4.68 5.38 -8.33
CA VAL A 101 3.91 6.03 -7.26
C VAL A 101 2.84 5.11 -6.70
N SER A 102 2.71 5.10 -5.38
CA SER A 102 1.65 4.41 -4.64
C SER A 102 1.09 5.35 -3.58
N VAL A 103 -0.21 5.67 -3.64
CA VAL A 103 -0.88 6.47 -2.61
C VAL A 103 -2.14 5.74 -2.16
N GLU A 104 -2.22 5.45 -0.86
CA GLU A 104 -3.30 4.66 -0.25
C GLU A 104 -4.13 5.50 0.74
N PRO A 105 -5.42 5.15 0.95
CA PRO A 105 -6.21 5.77 2.00
C PRO A 105 -5.67 5.39 3.38
N VAL A 106 -5.70 6.36 4.31
CA VAL A 106 -5.55 6.02 5.73
C VAL A 106 -6.75 5.19 6.18
N MET A 107 -6.47 4.19 7.00
CA MET A 107 -7.50 3.42 7.70
C MET A 107 -7.29 3.62 9.18
N GLU A 108 -8.17 4.41 9.78
CA GLU A 108 -8.14 4.80 11.19
C GLU A 108 -9.57 4.88 11.74
N ASP A 109 -9.73 4.71 13.03
CA ASP A 109 -11.01 4.86 13.72
C ASP A 109 -11.62 6.25 13.48
N GLU A 110 -12.92 6.33 13.28
CA GLU A 110 -13.63 7.59 12.98
C GLU A 110 -13.50 8.67 14.08
N SER A 111 -13.09 8.29 15.30
CA SER A 111 -12.76 9.24 16.37
C SER A 111 -11.47 10.02 16.13
N VAL A 112 -10.62 9.54 15.23
CA VAL A 112 -9.39 10.22 14.84
C VAL A 112 -9.70 11.31 13.81
N GLU A 113 -9.22 12.53 14.06
CA GLU A 113 -9.57 13.71 13.27
C GLU A 113 -9.29 13.58 11.77
N TYR A 114 -8.23 12.89 11.41
CA TYR A 114 -7.81 12.69 10.00
C TYR A 114 -8.39 11.43 9.37
N ALA A 115 -9.23 10.68 10.07
CA ALA A 115 -9.85 9.47 9.55
C ALA A 115 -10.78 9.77 8.36
N ILE A 116 -10.74 8.89 7.38
CA ILE A 116 -11.67 8.88 6.24
C ILE A 116 -12.96 8.18 6.68
N THR A 117 -14.08 8.77 6.31
CA THR A 117 -15.42 8.27 6.63
C THR A 117 -16.27 8.10 5.38
N GLU A 118 -17.47 7.53 5.54
CA GLU A 118 -18.46 7.42 4.46
C GLU A 118 -18.79 8.78 3.79
N LYS A 119 -18.69 9.89 4.53
CA LYS A 119 -19.01 11.24 4.02
C LYS A 119 -17.99 11.74 3.00
N ASP A 120 -16.81 11.16 2.99
CA ASP A 120 -15.69 11.58 2.15
C ASP A 120 -15.67 10.82 0.81
N LEU A 121 -16.54 9.78 0.65
CA LEU A 121 -16.52 8.89 -0.50
C LEU A 121 -16.75 9.57 -1.85
N ASP A 122 -17.70 10.50 -1.92
CA ASP A 122 -18.00 11.20 -3.18
C ASP A 122 -16.78 11.97 -3.69
N GLN A 123 -16.07 12.64 -2.79
CA GLN A 123 -14.84 13.34 -3.14
C GLN A 123 -13.72 12.37 -3.53
N ILE A 124 -13.54 11.28 -2.79
CA ILE A 124 -12.55 10.23 -3.11
C ILE A 124 -12.84 9.64 -4.49
N TYR A 125 -14.10 9.40 -4.83
CA TYR A 125 -14.47 8.86 -6.14
C TYR A 125 -14.13 9.85 -7.26
N ALA A 126 -14.45 11.13 -7.08
CA ALA A 126 -14.11 12.16 -8.04
C ALA A 126 -12.59 12.30 -8.23
N GLU A 127 -11.80 12.18 -7.16
CA GLU A 127 -10.33 12.24 -7.25
C GLU A 127 -9.73 11.01 -7.96
N TYR A 128 -10.28 9.82 -7.80
CA TYR A 128 -9.86 8.68 -8.60
C TYR A 128 -10.17 8.86 -10.10
N ASP A 129 -11.35 9.40 -10.44
CA ASP A 129 -11.71 9.71 -11.83
C ASP A 129 -10.74 10.74 -12.42
N LYS A 130 -10.48 11.84 -11.71
CA LYS A 130 -9.50 12.86 -12.09
C LYS A 130 -8.09 12.28 -12.29
N LEU A 131 -7.65 11.40 -11.39
CA LEU A 131 -6.32 10.78 -11.49
C LEU A 131 -6.19 9.90 -12.75
N VAL A 132 -7.25 9.18 -13.14
CA VAL A 132 -7.26 8.42 -14.40
C VAL A 132 -7.05 9.35 -15.60
N ASP A 133 -7.72 10.50 -15.63
CA ASP A 133 -7.61 11.46 -16.72
C ASP A 133 -6.21 12.09 -16.76
N GLN A 134 -5.65 12.47 -15.61
CA GLN A 134 -4.29 13.00 -15.50
C GLN A 134 -3.23 11.99 -15.96
N ILE A 135 -3.35 10.71 -15.59
CA ILE A 135 -2.46 9.64 -16.03
C ILE A 135 -2.57 9.43 -17.56
N ALA A 136 -3.78 9.48 -18.11
CA ALA A 136 -3.98 9.36 -19.54
C ALA A 136 -3.31 10.54 -20.29
N GLU A 137 -3.43 11.76 -19.79
CA GLU A 137 -2.78 12.95 -20.37
C GLU A 137 -1.24 12.85 -20.35
N ILE A 138 -0.65 12.36 -19.25
CA ILE A 138 0.79 12.10 -19.18
C ILE A 138 1.22 11.16 -20.30
N LYS A 139 0.51 10.03 -20.46
CA LYS A 139 0.82 9.03 -21.49
C LYS A 139 0.63 9.56 -22.90
N ASP A 140 -0.42 10.34 -23.14
CA ASP A 140 -0.71 10.97 -24.44
C ASP A 140 0.38 11.98 -24.86
N ASN A 141 1.02 12.62 -23.88
CA ASN A 141 2.15 13.51 -24.08
C ASN A 141 3.52 12.79 -24.11
N GLY A 142 3.53 11.44 -24.17
CA GLY A 142 4.75 10.63 -24.25
C GLY A 142 5.48 10.43 -22.94
N GLY A 143 4.88 10.82 -21.80
CA GLY A 143 5.39 10.53 -20.47
C GLY A 143 5.04 9.12 -19.99
N SER A 144 5.64 8.71 -18.88
CA SER A 144 5.37 7.43 -18.24
C SER A 144 5.18 7.61 -16.74
N ILE A 145 4.10 7.11 -16.23
CA ILE A 145 3.84 6.99 -14.78
C ILE A 145 3.22 5.63 -14.49
N ASN A 146 3.73 4.97 -13.47
CA ASN A 146 3.19 3.75 -12.94
C ASN A 146 2.52 4.02 -11.58
N PHE A 147 1.20 4.17 -11.60
CA PHE A 147 0.43 4.22 -10.37
C PHE A 147 0.10 2.80 -9.93
N PHE A 148 0.74 2.34 -8.86
CA PHE A 148 0.69 0.94 -8.40
C PHE A 148 -0.71 0.35 -8.33
N HIS A 149 -1.69 1.15 -7.89
CA HIS A 149 -3.05 0.69 -7.69
C HIS A 149 -3.87 0.55 -8.98
N PHE A 150 -3.35 1.03 -10.11
CA PHE A 150 -3.96 0.85 -11.44
C PHE A 150 -3.29 -0.25 -12.25
N MET A 151 -2.28 -0.92 -11.67
CA MET A 151 -1.63 -2.08 -12.29
C MET A 151 -2.52 -3.30 -12.17
N ILE A 152 -3.27 -3.60 -13.21
CA ILE A 152 -4.05 -4.83 -13.36
C ILE A 152 -3.75 -5.47 -14.71
N ASP A 153 -3.92 -6.77 -14.80
CA ASP A 153 -3.76 -7.53 -16.05
C ASP A 153 -5.17 -7.97 -16.51
N LEU A 154 -5.61 -7.45 -17.63
CA LEU A 154 -6.89 -7.81 -18.25
C LEU A 154 -6.76 -8.91 -19.30
N ASP A 155 -5.55 -9.16 -19.86
CA ASP A 155 -5.34 -10.12 -20.92
C ASP A 155 -5.36 -11.56 -20.39
N GLN A 156 -4.65 -11.82 -19.29
CA GLN A 156 -4.56 -13.14 -18.68
C GLN A 156 -5.53 -13.29 -17.49
N GLY A 157 -5.98 -12.15 -16.96
CA GLY A 157 -6.76 -12.09 -15.73
C GLY A 157 -5.96 -12.52 -14.48
N PRO A 158 -6.54 -12.41 -13.29
CA PRO A 158 -5.86 -12.74 -12.05
C PRO A 158 -5.74 -14.27 -11.87
N CYS A 159 -4.59 -14.73 -11.39
CA CYS A 159 -4.46 -16.12 -10.93
C CYS A 159 -5.34 -16.33 -9.69
N VAL A 160 -6.43 -17.07 -9.83
CA VAL A 160 -7.45 -17.27 -8.79
C VAL A 160 -6.83 -17.76 -7.47
N ILE A 161 -5.92 -18.75 -7.53
CA ILE A 161 -5.30 -19.31 -6.32
C ILE A 161 -4.53 -18.25 -5.54
N LYS A 162 -3.74 -17.41 -6.23
CA LYS A 162 -3.00 -16.31 -5.62
C LYS A 162 -3.89 -15.17 -5.12
N ARG A 163 -5.13 -15.08 -5.63
CA ARG A 163 -6.08 -14.01 -5.33
C ARG A 163 -7.15 -14.39 -4.31
N LEU A 164 -7.05 -15.55 -3.71
CA LEU A 164 -8.00 -15.97 -2.67
C LEU A 164 -7.82 -15.21 -1.36
N ARG A 165 -6.59 -14.84 -0.97
CA ARG A 165 -6.23 -14.38 0.37
C ARG A 165 -5.49 -13.04 0.44
N GLY A 166 -5.44 -12.28 -0.62
CA GLY A 166 -4.72 -10.99 -0.65
C GLY A 166 -3.21 -11.14 -0.42
N CYS A 167 -2.68 -10.42 0.58
CA CYS A 167 -1.24 -10.41 0.88
C CYS A 167 -0.73 -11.69 1.54
N GLY A 168 -1.62 -12.62 1.91
CA GLY A 168 -1.25 -13.87 2.58
C GLY A 168 -0.87 -13.71 4.06
N SER A 169 -1.28 -12.62 4.72
CA SER A 169 -1.01 -12.39 6.15
C SER A 169 -1.34 -13.61 7.01
N GLY A 170 -0.46 -13.94 7.95
CA GLY A 170 -0.60 -15.07 8.87
C GLY A 170 -0.41 -16.47 8.26
N ASN A 171 -0.36 -16.58 6.92
CA ASN A 171 -0.18 -17.87 6.23
C ASN A 171 1.07 -17.90 5.33
N GLU A 172 1.21 -16.93 4.42
CA GLU A 172 2.33 -16.82 3.48
C GLU A 172 3.26 -15.64 3.84
N TYR A 173 2.78 -14.73 4.65
CA TYR A 173 3.47 -13.55 5.16
C TYR A 173 3.30 -13.45 6.66
N VAL A 174 4.35 -13.13 7.39
CA VAL A 174 4.37 -12.85 8.82
C VAL A 174 5.25 -11.63 9.11
N ALA A 175 4.98 -10.96 10.23
CA ALA A 175 5.87 -9.96 10.81
C ALA A 175 6.64 -10.58 11.97
N ILE A 176 7.90 -10.22 12.12
CA ILE A 176 8.74 -10.62 13.25
C ILE A 176 9.23 -9.35 13.91
N THR A 177 8.97 -9.23 15.22
CA THR A 177 9.42 -8.08 16.01
C THR A 177 10.92 -8.18 16.33
N PRO A 178 11.57 -7.10 16.79
CA PRO A 178 12.95 -7.15 17.25
C PRO A 178 13.19 -8.16 18.38
N ASP A 179 12.16 -8.46 19.19
CA ASP A 179 12.22 -9.44 20.29
C ASP A 179 11.91 -10.88 19.84
N GLY A 180 11.75 -11.07 18.52
CA GLY A 180 11.50 -12.37 17.92
C GLY A 180 10.05 -12.83 17.91
N ASP A 181 9.09 -12.04 18.40
CA ASP A 181 7.69 -12.39 18.37
C ASP A 181 7.13 -12.39 16.95
N ILE A 182 6.32 -13.40 16.63
CA ILE A 182 5.77 -13.63 15.31
C ILE A 182 4.30 -13.23 15.30
N TYR A 183 3.92 -12.35 14.36
CA TYR A 183 2.53 -11.90 14.16
C TYR A 183 2.08 -12.10 12.69
N PRO A 184 0.76 -12.19 12.42
CA PRO A 184 0.24 -12.34 11.05
C PRO A 184 0.70 -11.24 10.10
N CYS A 185 0.79 -9.99 10.56
CA CYS A 185 1.42 -8.86 9.88
C CYS A 185 1.77 -7.76 10.89
N HIS A 186 2.43 -6.71 10.42
CA HIS A 186 2.86 -5.59 11.27
C HIS A 186 1.71 -4.87 11.99
N GLN A 187 0.49 -4.87 11.42
CA GLN A 187 -0.68 -4.24 12.05
C GLN A 187 -1.26 -5.06 13.21
N PHE A 188 -0.90 -6.33 13.32
CA PHE A 188 -1.27 -7.17 14.46
C PHE A 188 -0.24 -7.17 15.59
N VAL A 189 0.90 -6.49 15.43
CA VAL A 189 1.91 -6.38 16.48
C VAL A 189 1.31 -5.66 17.69
N GLY A 190 1.38 -6.31 18.86
CA GLY A 190 0.78 -5.83 20.11
C GLY A 190 -0.62 -6.38 20.42
N HIS A 191 -1.25 -7.08 19.48
CA HIS A 191 -2.47 -7.87 19.74
C HIS A 191 -2.06 -9.26 20.21
N GLU A 192 -1.98 -9.46 21.54
CA GLU A 192 -1.46 -10.68 22.14
C GLU A 192 -2.18 -11.95 21.67
N GLU A 193 -3.48 -11.85 21.41
CA GLU A 193 -4.33 -12.93 20.89
C GLU A 193 -3.90 -13.43 19.50
N TYR A 194 -3.18 -12.60 18.73
CA TYR A 194 -2.63 -12.95 17.43
C TYR A 194 -1.12 -13.21 17.45
N CYS A 195 -0.51 -13.30 18.63
CA CYS A 195 0.88 -13.74 18.72
C CYS A 195 1.00 -15.21 18.30
N MET A 196 1.66 -15.44 17.17
CA MET A 196 1.84 -16.77 16.57
C MET A 196 2.99 -17.55 17.20
N GLY A 197 3.76 -16.96 18.10
CA GLY A 197 4.91 -17.57 18.75
C GLY A 197 6.13 -16.68 18.76
N ASN A 198 7.29 -17.27 19.04
CA ASN A 198 8.54 -16.54 19.12
C ASN A 198 9.67 -17.33 18.45
N LEU A 199 10.45 -16.62 17.63
CA LEU A 199 11.53 -17.21 16.82
C LEU A 199 12.66 -17.76 17.69
N GLU A 200 13.05 -17.07 18.75
CA GLU A 200 14.15 -17.49 19.63
C GLU A 200 13.76 -18.70 20.48
N GLN A 201 12.47 -18.79 20.86
CA GLN A 201 11.94 -19.92 21.62
C GLN A 201 11.59 -21.12 20.73
N GLY A 202 11.60 -20.94 19.40
CA GLY A 202 11.20 -21.97 18.46
C GLY A 202 9.73 -22.37 18.54
N THR A 203 8.86 -21.48 19.03
CA THR A 203 7.43 -21.70 19.16
C THR A 203 6.65 -21.16 17.98
N PHE A 204 5.59 -21.86 17.55
CA PHE A 204 4.72 -21.40 16.48
C PHE A 204 3.30 -21.95 16.62
N ASN A 205 2.31 -21.08 16.70
CA ASN A 205 0.89 -21.42 16.79
C ASN A 205 0.30 -21.66 15.39
N THR A 206 0.10 -22.92 15.06
CA THR A 206 -0.46 -23.32 13.76
C THR A 206 -1.96 -23.07 13.65
N ASP A 207 -2.69 -22.82 14.74
CA ASP A 207 -4.13 -22.62 14.69
C ASP A 207 -4.45 -21.19 14.21
N ILE A 208 -3.70 -20.18 14.64
CA ILE A 208 -3.77 -18.84 14.06
C ILE A 208 -3.44 -18.88 12.56
N LYS A 209 -2.40 -19.64 12.17
CA LYS A 209 -2.09 -19.84 10.75
C LYS A 209 -3.26 -20.43 9.97
N LYS A 210 -3.97 -21.44 10.52
CA LYS A 210 -5.14 -22.06 9.87
C LYS A 210 -6.30 -21.08 9.78
N GLU A 211 -6.53 -20.27 10.81
CA GLU A 211 -7.54 -19.23 10.82
C GLU A 211 -7.33 -18.23 9.68
N PHE A 212 -6.11 -17.68 9.56
CA PHE A 212 -5.76 -16.77 8.45
C PHE A 212 -5.79 -17.44 7.08
N ALA A 213 -5.39 -18.70 6.99
CA ALA A 213 -5.53 -19.48 5.75
C ALA A 213 -7.00 -19.69 5.36
N GLY A 214 -7.90 -19.73 6.34
CA GLY A 214 -9.35 -19.80 6.16
C GLY A 214 -10.01 -18.48 5.77
N ALA A 215 -9.34 -17.34 6.00
CA ALA A 215 -9.88 -16.00 5.68
C ALA A 215 -9.68 -15.66 4.20
N HIS A 216 -10.55 -16.19 3.34
CA HIS A 216 -10.47 -16.04 1.89
C HIS A 216 -11.78 -15.52 1.29
N VAL A 217 -11.78 -15.13 0.03
CA VAL A 217 -12.93 -14.49 -0.66
C VAL A 217 -14.21 -15.32 -0.62
N TYR A 218 -14.15 -16.63 -0.51
CA TYR A 218 -15.33 -17.47 -0.42
C TYR A 218 -15.82 -17.70 1.02
N SER A 219 -14.98 -17.50 2.02
CA SER A 219 -15.36 -17.59 3.44
C SER A 219 -15.98 -16.30 3.96
N LYS A 220 -15.71 -15.16 3.28
CA LYS A 220 -16.27 -13.85 3.64
C LYS A 220 -17.61 -13.65 2.93
N PRO A 221 -18.75 -13.49 3.66
CA PRO A 221 -20.07 -13.44 3.05
C PRO A 221 -20.20 -12.37 1.96
N THR A 222 -19.75 -11.14 2.23
CA THR A 222 -19.80 -10.00 1.30
C THR A 222 -18.89 -10.15 0.09
N CYS A 223 -17.82 -10.94 0.20
CA CYS A 223 -16.86 -11.15 -0.89
C CYS A 223 -17.32 -12.22 -1.88
N ARG A 224 -18.12 -13.20 -1.45
CA ARG A 224 -18.53 -14.35 -2.27
C ARG A 224 -19.12 -13.96 -3.60
N ASP A 225 -20.00 -12.96 -3.61
CA ASP A 225 -20.74 -12.49 -4.79
C ASP A 225 -20.20 -11.16 -5.34
N CYS A 226 -19.10 -10.63 -4.77
CA CYS A 226 -18.48 -9.39 -5.21
C CYS A 226 -17.76 -9.58 -6.55
N TRP A 227 -18.04 -8.71 -7.52
CA TRP A 227 -17.39 -8.73 -8.83
C TRP A 227 -15.85 -8.51 -8.73
N ALA A 228 -15.42 -7.72 -7.76
CA ALA A 228 -14.04 -7.33 -7.56
C ALA A 228 -13.18 -8.40 -6.84
N LYS A 229 -13.78 -9.52 -6.39
CA LYS A 229 -13.15 -10.45 -5.44
C LYS A 229 -11.77 -10.96 -5.84
N PHE A 230 -11.51 -11.21 -7.11
CA PHE A 230 -10.23 -11.75 -7.57
C PHE A 230 -9.16 -10.68 -7.83
N TYR A 231 -9.55 -9.41 -7.85
CA TYR A 231 -8.61 -8.29 -7.87
C TYR A 231 -8.36 -7.73 -6.46
N CYS A 232 -9.41 -7.61 -5.64
CA CYS A 232 -9.33 -7.17 -4.25
C CYS A 232 -8.77 -8.24 -3.30
N SER A 233 -9.05 -9.52 -3.57
CA SER A 233 -8.59 -10.67 -2.75
C SER A 233 -9.13 -10.68 -1.31
N GLY A 234 -10.29 -10.06 -1.05
CA GLY A 234 -10.96 -10.11 0.25
C GLY A 234 -10.56 -9.00 1.24
N GLY A 235 -9.88 -7.96 0.75
CA GLY A 235 -9.47 -6.81 1.57
C GLY A 235 -8.31 -7.10 2.52
N CYS A 236 -8.07 -6.17 3.45
CA CYS A 236 -7.04 -6.29 4.48
C CYS A 236 -7.60 -6.97 5.72
N ASN A 237 -7.01 -8.10 6.13
CA ASN A 237 -7.47 -8.82 7.32
C ASN A 237 -7.32 -7.99 8.60
N ALA A 238 -6.29 -7.14 8.70
CA ALA A 238 -6.14 -6.25 9.85
C ALA A 238 -7.25 -5.19 9.91
N ASN A 239 -7.58 -4.55 8.77
CA ASN A 239 -8.69 -3.60 8.74
C ASN A 239 -10.02 -4.29 9.09
N ASN A 240 -10.26 -5.49 8.55
CA ASN A 240 -11.45 -6.25 8.88
C ASN A 240 -11.56 -6.49 10.39
N TYR A 241 -10.47 -6.93 11.02
CA TYR A 241 -10.43 -7.15 12.47
C TYR A 241 -10.59 -5.87 13.28
N ILE A 242 -9.84 -4.82 12.93
CA ILE A 242 -9.84 -3.56 13.69
C ILE A 242 -11.23 -2.90 13.68
N TYR A 243 -11.94 -2.94 12.56
CA TYR A 243 -13.22 -2.22 12.41
C TYR A 243 -14.46 -3.10 12.67
N ASN A 244 -14.37 -4.40 12.38
CA ASN A 244 -15.51 -5.31 12.53
C ASN A 244 -15.29 -6.36 13.62
N GLY A 245 -14.10 -6.45 14.23
CA GLY A 245 -13.77 -7.45 15.25
C GLY A 245 -13.52 -8.86 14.70
N ASP A 246 -13.55 -9.06 13.38
CA ASP A 246 -13.41 -10.37 12.75
C ASP A 246 -12.66 -10.24 11.41
N ILE A 247 -11.61 -11.03 11.23
CA ILE A 247 -10.86 -11.09 9.97
C ILE A 247 -11.70 -11.60 8.80
N HIS A 248 -12.81 -12.30 9.08
CA HIS A 248 -13.74 -12.85 8.09
C HIS A 248 -14.86 -11.88 7.68
N ASP A 249 -15.00 -10.75 8.36
CA ASP A 249 -15.99 -9.73 8.02
C ASP A 249 -15.34 -8.53 7.31
N ALA A 250 -15.66 -8.35 6.03
CA ALA A 250 -14.99 -7.34 5.20
C ALA A 250 -15.45 -5.92 5.56
N TYR A 251 -14.48 -5.03 5.84
CA TYR A 251 -14.75 -3.64 6.16
C TYR A 251 -15.30 -2.86 4.95
N GLU A 252 -16.58 -2.43 5.04
CA GLU A 252 -17.33 -1.93 3.88
C GLU A 252 -16.78 -0.63 3.29
N LEU A 253 -16.27 0.31 4.10
CA LEU A 253 -15.65 1.53 3.59
C LEU A 253 -14.45 1.20 2.68
N SER A 254 -13.58 0.29 3.12
CA SER A 254 -12.47 -0.21 2.29
C SER A 254 -12.98 -0.89 1.01
N CYS A 255 -14.09 -1.63 1.09
CA CYS A 255 -14.69 -2.27 -0.08
C CYS A 255 -15.18 -1.26 -1.11
N LYS A 256 -15.82 -0.17 -0.67
CA LYS A 256 -16.31 0.91 -1.54
C LYS A 256 -15.17 1.62 -2.27
N ILE A 257 -14.13 2.02 -1.53
CA ILE A 257 -12.94 2.66 -2.12
C ILE A 257 -12.24 1.71 -3.09
N MET A 258 -12.10 0.43 -2.72
CA MET A 258 -11.44 -0.58 -3.57
C MET A 258 -12.20 -0.81 -4.88
N ARG A 259 -13.54 -0.88 -4.84
CA ARG A 259 -14.36 -1.05 -6.06
C ARG A 259 -14.16 0.13 -7.01
N LYS A 260 -14.25 1.37 -6.51
CA LYS A 260 -13.99 2.56 -7.32
C LYS A 260 -12.58 2.57 -7.92
N ARG A 261 -11.57 2.26 -7.12
CA ARG A 261 -10.18 2.16 -7.59
C ARG A 261 -10.01 1.12 -8.70
N LEU A 262 -10.68 -0.02 -8.60
CA LEU A 262 -10.64 -1.05 -9.64
C LEU A 262 -11.38 -0.63 -10.92
N GLU A 263 -12.52 0.06 -10.82
CA GLU A 263 -13.18 0.66 -11.99
C GLU A 263 -12.24 1.60 -12.74
N CYS A 264 -11.54 2.46 -12.02
CA CYS A 264 -10.54 3.38 -12.57
C CYS A 264 -9.34 2.63 -13.18
N ALA A 265 -8.86 1.57 -12.53
CA ALA A 265 -7.80 0.73 -13.05
C ALA A 265 -8.20 0.06 -14.38
N ILE A 266 -9.42 -0.48 -14.46
CA ILE A 266 -9.97 -1.06 -15.69
C ILE A 266 -10.06 0.01 -16.79
N LEU A 267 -10.60 1.19 -16.47
CA LEU A 267 -10.71 2.29 -17.42
C LEU A 267 -9.34 2.70 -17.97
N SER A 268 -8.31 2.81 -17.11
CA SER A 268 -6.94 3.13 -17.51
C SER A 268 -6.39 2.08 -18.50
N GLN A 269 -6.56 0.79 -18.19
CA GLN A 269 -6.09 -0.30 -19.07
C GLN A 269 -6.83 -0.32 -20.42
N VAL A 270 -8.16 -0.16 -20.39
CA VAL A 270 -8.95 -0.12 -21.64
C VAL A 270 -8.54 1.05 -22.52
N ARG A 271 -8.28 2.22 -21.96
CA ARG A 271 -7.75 3.38 -22.73
C ARG A 271 -6.42 3.08 -23.39
N ASP A 272 -5.52 2.38 -22.68
CA ASP A 272 -4.21 1.99 -23.24
C ASP A 272 -4.35 0.94 -24.36
N MET A 273 -5.31 0.01 -24.25
CA MET A 273 -5.57 -1.01 -25.28
C MET A 273 -6.23 -0.46 -26.55
N LEU A 274 -6.88 0.70 -26.49
CA LEU A 274 -7.56 1.33 -27.63
C LEU A 274 -6.65 2.27 -28.43
N LYS A 275 -5.42 2.50 -27.99
CA LYS A 275 -4.38 3.28 -28.68
C LYS A 275 -3.54 2.40 -29.59
#